data_1d3c26d288ee7a2d9c19889ac4189e68
#
_entry.id   1d3c26d288ee7a2d9c19889ac4189e68
#
_cell.length_a   1.000
_cell.length_b   1.000
_cell.length_c   1.000
_cell.angle_alpha   90.00
_cell.angle_beta   90.00
_cell.angle_gamma   90.00
#
_symmetry.space_group_name_H-M   'P 1'
#
loop_
_entity.id
_entity.type
_entity.pdbx_description
1 polymer ?
#
loop_
_entity_poly.entity_id
_entity_poly.type
_entity_poly.pdbx_seq_one_letter_code
_entity_poly.pdbx_strand_id
1 'polypeptide(L)'
;MTNKEIFARNLQSYMDANNKSRKDICQALGFNYYTLTDWVKAKKMPRMDKVQKLADYFGILKSDLIEEKMTEEIKKDNDILSDIIIRAQTDKDFFSVLEVLYRLDPNKIKAVQGMLDAFDK
;
A
#
# COMPACT_ATOMS: atom_id res chain seq x y z
N MET A 1 -4.42 7.41 -1.86
CA MET A 1 -5.62 6.90 -1.14
C MET A 1 -5.82 7.66 0.16
N THR A 2 -7.05 7.94 0.51
CA THR A 2 -7.39 8.55 1.81
C THR A 2 -7.34 7.49 2.92
N ASN A 3 -7.30 7.94 4.16
CA ASN A 3 -7.36 7.04 5.33
C ASN A 3 -8.62 6.17 5.33
N LYS A 4 -9.74 6.73 4.91
CA LYS A 4 -11.02 6.01 4.79
C LYS A 4 -10.93 4.86 3.78
N GLU A 5 -10.31 5.11 2.66
CA GLU A 5 -10.15 4.12 1.59
C GLU A 5 -9.18 3.01 1.99
N ILE A 6 -8.08 3.36 2.65
CA ILE A 6 -7.10 2.39 3.16
C ILE A 6 -7.77 1.48 4.20
N PHE A 7 -8.46 2.08 5.15
CA PHE A 7 -9.18 1.33 6.18
C PHE A 7 -10.23 0.40 5.57
N ALA A 8 -11.04 0.91 4.64
CA ALA A 8 -12.10 0.12 4.00
C ALA A 8 -11.53 -1.10 3.27
N ARG A 9 -10.45 -0.92 2.54
CA ARG A 9 -9.77 -2.00 1.82
C ARG A 9 -9.20 -3.05 2.77
N ASN A 10 -8.54 -2.60 3.83
CA ASN A 10 -7.97 -3.51 4.83
C ASN A 10 -9.08 -4.29 5.55
N LEU A 11 -10.14 -3.62 5.95
CA LEU A 11 -11.27 -4.25 6.61
C LEU A 11 -11.91 -5.32 5.72
N GLN A 12 -12.15 -5.00 4.46
CA GLN A 12 -12.72 -5.96 3.50
C GLN A 12 -11.80 -7.17 3.32
N SER A 13 -10.48 -6.95 3.26
CA SER A 13 -9.50 -8.04 3.17
C SER A 13 -9.61 -9.02 4.34
N TYR A 14 -9.70 -8.50 5.57
CA TYR A 14 -9.81 -9.36 6.75
C TYR A 14 -11.18 -10.04 6.85
N MET A 15 -12.24 -9.35 6.43
CA MET A 15 -13.57 -9.96 6.34
C MET A 15 -13.56 -11.16 5.38
N ASP A 16 -12.98 -10.99 4.21
CA ASP A 16 -12.89 -12.04 3.20
C ASP A 16 -12.00 -13.19 3.67
N ALA A 17 -10.83 -12.87 4.25
CA ALA A 17 -9.89 -13.87 4.74
C ALA A 17 -10.46 -14.72 5.87
N ASN A 18 -11.32 -14.16 6.70
CA ASN A 18 -11.94 -14.85 7.84
C ASN A 18 -13.36 -15.31 7.55
N ASN A 19 -13.84 -15.09 6.33
CA ASN A 19 -15.19 -15.46 5.90
C ASN A 19 -16.27 -14.86 6.81
N LYS A 20 -16.13 -13.57 7.14
CA LYS A 20 -17.05 -12.83 7.99
C LYS A 20 -17.82 -11.78 7.19
N SER A 21 -19.15 -11.79 7.33
CA SER A 21 -20.02 -10.81 6.72
C SER A 21 -20.14 -9.56 7.60
N ARG A 22 -20.69 -8.48 7.05
CA ARG A 22 -21.02 -7.27 7.83
C ARG A 22 -21.96 -7.63 8.99
N LYS A 23 -22.92 -8.49 8.73
CA LYS A 23 -23.87 -8.97 9.74
C LYS A 23 -23.18 -9.68 10.90
N ASP A 24 -22.21 -10.56 10.59
CA ASP A 24 -21.44 -11.30 11.62
C ASP A 24 -20.71 -10.33 12.55
N ILE A 25 -20.08 -9.30 12.01
CA ILE A 25 -19.34 -8.30 12.78
C ILE A 25 -20.30 -7.47 13.64
N CYS A 26 -21.42 -7.03 13.07
CA CYS A 26 -22.42 -6.27 13.80
C CYS A 26 -22.97 -7.04 14.98
N GLN A 27 -23.26 -8.32 14.81
CA GLN A 27 -23.74 -9.18 15.88
C GLN A 27 -22.70 -9.41 16.97
N ALA A 28 -21.44 -9.61 16.56
CA ALA A 28 -20.36 -9.89 17.50
C ALA A 28 -19.97 -8.68 18.33
N LEU A 29 -19.91 -7.49 17.71
CA LEU A 29 -19.38 -6.27 18.32
C LEU A 29 -20.44 -5.22 18.69
N GLY A 30 -21.69 -5.47 18.33
CA GLY A 30 -22.79 -4.55 18.63
C GLY A 30 -22.80 -3.28 17.81
N PHE A 31 -22.18 -3.30 16.62
CA PHE A 31 -22.19 -2.15 15.72
C PHE A 31 -23.50 -2.08 14.93
N ASN A 32 -23.91 -0.84 14.61
CA ASN A 32 -25.02 -0.59 13.70
C ASN A 32 -24.61 -1.00 12.28
N TYR A 33 -25.46 -1.74 11.58
CA TYR A 33 -25.20 -2.24 10.23
C TYR A 33 -24.89 -1.11 9.24
N TYR A 34 -25.64 0.00 9.32
CA TYR A 34 -25.43 1.13 8.41
C TYR A 34 -24.11 1.84 8.67
N THR A 35 -23.71 1.94 9.95
CA THR A 35 -22.44 2.53 10.35
C THR A 35 -21.28 1.69 9.81
N LEU A 36 -21.33 0.37 10.00
CA LEU A 36 -20.31 -0.53 9.49
C LEU A 36 -20.26 -0.50 7.96
N THR A 37 -21.41 -0.43 7.29
CA THR A 37 -21.49 -0.31 5.84
C THR A 37 -20.79 0.96 5.35
N ASP A 38 -20.95 2.09 6.05
CA ASP A 38 -20.26 3.34 5.70
C ASP A 38 -18.73 3.17 5.79
N TRP A 39 -18.26 2.44 6.79
CA TRP A 39 -16.82 2.15 6.91
C TRP A 39 -16.32 1.26 5.77
N VAL A 40 -17.05 0.21 5.43
CA VAL A 40 -16.69 -0.74 4.36
C VAL A 40 -16.69 -0.03 2.99
N LYS A 41 -17.59 0.93 2.79
CA LYS A 41 -17.70 1.69 1.54
C LYS A 41 -16.83 2.95 1.50
N ALA A 42 -15.98 3.15 2.49
CA ALA A 42 -15.08 4.31 2.60
C ALA A 42 -15.81 5.65 2.66
N LYS A 43 -17.03 5.67 3.18
CA LYS A 43 -17.79 6.91 3.36
C LYS A 43 -17.39 7.64 4.64
N LYS A 44 -17.06 6.89 5.69
CA LYS A 44 -16.66 7.41 7.00
C LYS A 44 -15.50 6.60 7.57
N MET A 45 -14.71 7.24 8.43
CA MET A 45 -13.65 6.59 9.19
C MET A 45 -14.11 6.38 10.62
N PRO A 46 -13.99 5.16 11.18
CA PRO A 46 -14.34 4.95 12.59
C PRO A 46 -13.34 5.61 13.54
N ARG A 47 -13.76 5.87 14.76
CA ARG A 47 -12.85 6.31 15.82
C ARG A 47 -11.90 5.18 16.21
N MET A 48 -10.76 5.53 16.82
CA MET A 48 -9.73 4.53 17.15
C MET A 48 -10.20 3.46 18.13
N ASP A 49 -11.14 3.79 19.04
CA ASP A 49 -11.73 2.78 19.94
C ASP A 49 -12.49 1.69 19.15
N LYS A 50 -13.18 2.08 18.08
CA LYS A 50 -13.88 1.13 17.20
C LYS A 50 -12.90 0.32 16.36
N VAL A 51 -11.83 0.96 15.87
CA VAL A 51 -10.74 0.28 15.15
C VAL A 51 -10.12 -0.79 16.05
N GLN A 52 -9.89 -0.47 17.33
CA GLN A 52 -9.33 -1.44 18.29
C GLN A 52 -10.26 -2.64 18.48
N LYS A 53 -11.57 -2.42 18.56
CA LYS A 53 -12.55 -3.51 18.68
C LYS A 53 -12.51 -4.43 17.46
N LEU A 54 -12.40 -3.85 16.26
CA LEU A 54 -12.29 -4.63 15.04
C LEU A 54 -10.97 -5.40 14.98
N ALA A 55 -9.87 -4.76 15.37
CA ALA A 55 -8.56 -5.41 15.42
C ALA A 55 -8.57 -6.59 16.39
N ASP A 56 -9.13 -6.41 17.58
CA ASP A 56 -9.24 -7.47 18.58
C ASP A 56 -10.10 -8.63 18.06
N TYR A 57 -11.19 -8.32 17.36
CA TYR A 57 -12.09 -9.31 16.77
C TYR A 57 -11.35 -10.20 15.77
N PHE A 58 -10.52 -9.61 14.91
CA PHE A 58 -9.75 -10.34 13.92
C PHE A 58 -8.42 -10.91 14.45
N GLY A 59 -8.04 -10.56 15.69
CA GLY A 59 -6.77 -10.99 16.26
C GLY A 59 -5.56 -10.35 15.62
N ILE A 60 -5.68 -9.09 15.23
CA ILE A 60 -4.65 -8.32 14.53
C ILE A 60 -4.36 -7.01 15.29
N LEU A 61 -3.34 -6.28 14.81
CA LEU A 61 -3.01 -4.96 15.35
C LEU A 61 -3.86 -3.87 14.69
N LYS A 62 -4.06 -2.74 15.37
CA LYS A 62 -4.72 -1.57 14.77
C LYS A 62 -4.03 -1.13 13.49
N SER A 63 -2.70 -1.15 13.48
CA SER A 63 -1.92 -0.78 12.29
C SER A 63 -2.26 -1.63 11.07
N ASP A 64 -2.62 -2.88 11.26
CA ASP A 64 -3.04 -3.76 10.16
C ASP A 64 -4.29 -3.26 9.46
N LEU A 65 -5.14 -2.50 10.16
CA LEU A 65 -6.36 -1.92 9.60
C LEU A 65 -6.16 -0.51 9.02
N ILE A 66 -5.29 0.29 9.63
CA ILE A 66 -5.18 1.72 9.28
C ILE A 66 -3.98 2.06 8.40
N GLU A 67 -3.01 1.17 8.28
CA GLU A 67 -1.83 1.39 7.44
C GLU A 67 -2.00 0.73 6.08
N GLU A 68 -1.42 1.36 5.06
CA GLU A 68 -1.40 0.80 3.71
C GLU A 68 -0.48 -0.41 3.68
N LYS A 69 -1.03 -1.55 3.23
CA LYS A 69 -0.24 -2.79 3.11
C LYS A 69 0.58 -2.75 1.83
N MET A 70 1.85 -3.09 1.95
CA MET A 70 2.72 -3.26 0.81
C MET A 70 2.37 -4.58 0.11
N THR A 71 2.06 -4.50 -1.19
CA THR A 71 1.97 -5.69 -2.03
C THR A 71 3.37 -6.23 -2.28
N GLU A 72 3.50 -7.49 -2.68
CA GLU A 72 4.80 -8.07 -3.05
C GLU A 72 5.47 -7.27 -4.17
N GLU A 73 4.69 -6.76 -5.11
CA GLU A 73 5.19 -5.92 -6.20
C GLU A 73 5.76 -4.60 -5.68
N ILE A 74 5.03 -3.90 -4.82
CA ILE A 74 5.49 -2.64 -4.22
C ILE A 74 6.73 -2.87 -3.37
N LYS A 75 6.76 -3.95 -2.58
CA LYS A 75 7.91 -4.32 -1.76
C LYS A 75 9.15 -4.56 -2.62
N LYS A 76 9.00 -5.29 -3.71
CA LYS A 76 10.08 -5.56 -4.66
C LYS A 76 10.61 -4.28 -5.28
N ASP A 77 9.72 -3.37 -5.70
CA ASP A 77 10.10 -2.08 -6.28
C ASP A 77 10.85 -1.22 -5.24
N ASN A 78 10.40 -1.22 -3.98
CA ASN A 78 11.08 -0.49 -2.91
C ASN A 78 12.46 -1.06 -2.61
N ASP A 79 12.65 -2.37 -2.67
CA ASP A 79 13.94 -3.03 -2.48
C ASP A 79 14.91 -2.61 -3.57
N ILE A 80 14.46 -2.58 -4.83
CA ILE A 80 15.27 -2.11 -5.97
C ILE A 80 15.66 -0.64 -5.80
N LEU A 81 14.72 0.22 -5.40
CA LEU A 81 15.00 1.63 -5.16
C LEU A 81 16.02 1.84 -4.05
N SER A 82 15.92 1.06 -2.98
CA SER A 82 16.90 1.09 -1.89
C SER A 82 18.29 0.70 -2.36
N ASP A 83 18.40 -0.34 -3.18
CA ASP A 83 19.66 -0.79 -3.77
C ASP A 83 20.26 0.27 -4.70
N ILE A 84 19.42 0.94 -5.50
CA ILE A 84 19.84 2.04 -6.38
C ILE A 84 20.43 3.20 -5.56
N ILE A 85 19.79 3.57 -4.45
CA ILE A 85 20.26 4.65 -3.57
C ILE A 85 21.63 4.28 -2.98
N ILE A 86 21.80 3.07 -2.48
CA ILE A 86 23.06 2.59 -1.90
C ILE A 86 24.15 2.63 -2.97
N ARG A 87 23.89 2.12 -4.15
CA ARG A 87 24.84 2.11 -5.24
C ARG A 87 25.22 3.53 -5.68
N ALA A 88 24.26 4.44 -5.73
CA ALA A 88 24.51 5.83 -6.08
C ALA A 88 25.43 6.54 -5.07
N GLN A 89 25.35 6.16 -3.80
CA GLN A 89 26.19 6.73 -2.74
C GLN A 89 27.62 6.20 -2.76
N THR A 90 27.84 4.99 -3.30
CA THR A 90 29.13 4.31 -3.28
C THR A 90 29.84 4.29 -4.64
N ASP A 91 29.14 4.55 -5.73
CA ASP A 91 29.65 4.50 -7.10
C ASP A 91 29.39 5.83 -7.80
N LYS A 92 30.45 6.64 -7.99
CA LYS A 92 30.36 7.96 -8.60
C LYS A 92 29.92 7.90 -10.05
N ASP A 93 30.35 6.92 -10.81
CA ASP A 93 29.97 6.78 -12.22
C ASP A 93 28.48 6.46 -12.34
N PHE A 94 27.98 5.59 -11.49
CA PHE A 94 26.56 5.27 -11.44
C PHE A 94 25.73 6.48 -11.06
N PHE A 95 26.17 7.25 -10.06
CA PHE A 95 25.51 8.50 -9.65
C PHE A 95 25.48 9.52 -10.80
N SER A 96 26.58 9.68 -11.53
CA SER A 96 26.64 10.61 -12.68
C SER A 96 25.63 10.25 -13.76
N VAL A 97 25.45 8.96 -14.06
CA VAL A 97 24.44 8.50 -15.02
C VAL A 97 23.03 8.81 -14.51
N LEU A 98 22.77 8.59 -13.22
CA LEU A 98 21.47 8.89 -12.62
C LEU A 98 21.15 10.40 -12.68
N GLU A 99 22.15 11.27 -12.46
CA GLU A 99 21.97 12.71 -12.59
C GLU A 99 21.53 13.11 -14.00
N VAL A 100 22.16 12.53 -15.01
CA VAL A 100 21.80 12.77 -16.42
C VAL A 100 20.36 12.32 -16.68
N LEU A 101 20.01 11.12 -16.25
CA LEU A 101 18.65 10.57 -16.41
C LEU A 101 17.60 11.43 -15.71
N TYR A 102 17.93 11.96 -14.54
CA TYR A 102 17.03 12.81 -13.77
C TYR A 102 16.68 14.11 -14.53
N ARG A 103 17.61 14.64 -15.30
CA ARG A 103 17.42 15.88 -16.07
C ARG A 103 16.72 15.69 -17.40
N LEU A 104 16.58 14.43 -17.87
CA LEU A 104 15.96 14.14 -19.17
C LEU A 104 14.43 14.23 -19.06
N ASP A 105 13.80 14.70 -20.16
CA ASP A 105 12.35 14.65 -20.27
C ASP A 105 11.86 13.22 -20.55
N PRO A 106 10.54 12.94 -20.37
CA PRO A 106 10.01 11.58 -20.54
C PRO A 106 10.28 10.96 -21.92
N ASN A 107 10.30 11.77 -22.99
CA ASN A 107 10.55 11.26 -24.35
C ASN A 107 11.99 10.80 -24.53
N LYS A 108 12.93 11.55 -23.96
CA LYS A 108 14.36 11.16 -23.98
C LYS A 108 14.62 9.95 -23.11
N ILE A 109 13.93 9.83 -21.97
CA ILE A 109 14.00 8.62 -21.11
C ILE A 109 13.57 7.38 -21.89
N LYS A 110 12.50 7.46 -22.67
CA LYS A 110 12.05 6.34 -23.51
C LYS A 110 13.08 5.94 -24.55
N ALA A 111 13.73 6.93 -25.17
CA ALA A 111 14.78 6.67 -26.14
C ALA A 111 15.98 5.95 -25.51
N VAL A 112 16.40 6.39 -24.31
CA VAL A 112 17.46 5.73 -23.54
C VAL A 112 17.08 4.31 -23.16
N GLN A 113 15.84 4.09 -22.73
CA GLN A 113 15.34 2.76 -22.39
C GLN A 113 15.46 1.80 -23.57
N GLY A 114 15.07 2.25 -24.77
CA GLY A 114 15.21 1.43 -25.98
C GLY A 114 16.64 1.04 -26.29
N MET A 115 17.58 1.96 -26.08
CA MET A 115 19.01 1.69 -26.24
C MET A 115 19.54 0.69 -25.23
N LEU A 116 19.14 0.83 -23.95
CA LEU A 116 19.55 -0.09 -22.88
C LEU A 116 18.97 -1.48 -23.06
N ASP A 117 17.73 -1.58 -23.50
CA ASP A 117 17.08 -2.87 -23.77
C ASP A 117 17.83 -3.64 -24.86
N ALA A 118 18.41 -2.93 -25.84
CA ALA A 118 19.22 -3.54 -26.88
C ALA A 118 20.52 -4.16 -26.34
N PHE A 119 21.08 -3.62 -25.25
CA PHE A 119 22.27 -4.17 -24.61
C PHE A 119 21.98 -5.43 -23.78
N ASP A 120 20.76 -5.58 -23.29
CA ASP A 120 20.36 -6.73 -22.47
C ASP A 120 20.07 -8.00 -23.27
N LYS A 121 20.07 -7.92 -24.57
CA LYS A 121 19.81 -9.09 -25.46
C LYS A 121 21.05 -9.84 -25.83
#